data_0bbe4ab20183544f3ecd7581e6eb7015
#
_entry.id   0bbe4ab20183544f3ecd7581e6eb7015
#
_cell.length_a   1.000
_cell.length_b   1.000
_cell.length_c   1.000
_cell.angle_alpha   90.00
_cell.angle_beta   90.00
_cell.angle_gamma   90.00
#
_symmetry.space_group_name_H-M   'P 1'
#
loop_
_entity.id
_entity.type
_entity.pdbx_description
1 polymer ?
#
loop_
_entity_poly.entity_id
_entity_poly.type
_entity_poly.pdbx_seq_one_letter_code
_entity_poly.pdbx_strand_id
1 'polypeptide(L)'
;VNEVRQDGRGNDAHGMTLGMPLKKVVLASNNAGKLREFAALLGAAGIELIPQGELNVPEAEEPHPTFVENALAKARHAAKLTGLPALADDSGLCVRALRGAPGVYSARFAQLAGGEKSDAANNARLVEELRSASDRRGYYYCVLALVRHADDPEPLIAEGRWHGEILDAPRGEHGFGYDPYFYLPSLNASAAELEPAVKNASSHRAIALRQLLARLSEEA
;
A
#
# COMPACT_ATOMS: atom_id res chain seq x y z
N VAL A 1 -15.36 56.57 -24.70
CA VAL A 1 -15.98 55.33 -25.18
C VAL A 1 -14.87 54.37 -25.50
N ASN A 2 -14.48 53.49 -24.58
CA ASN A 2 -13.54 52.40 -24.81
C ASN A 2 -14.19 51.15 -24.27
N GLU A 3 -14.60 50.24 -25.17
CA GLU A 3 -15.05 48.90 -24.90
C GLU A 3 -13.84 48.05 -24.49
N VAL A 4 -13.88 47.52 -23.28
CA VAL A 4 -12.97 46.46 -22.81
C VAL A 4 -13.63 45.12 -23.13
N ARG A 5 -13.07 44.39 -24.09
CA ARG A 5 -13.44 42.99 -24.37
C ARG A 5 -12.96 42.13 -23.23
N GLN A 6 -13.88 41.49 -22.54
CA GLN A 6 -13.61 40.39 -21.62
C GLN A 6 -13.41 39.09 -22.43
N ASP A 7 -12.18 38.60 -22.48
CA ASP A 7 -11.88 37.26 -22.95
C ASP A 7 -12.22 36.26 -21.82
N GLY A 8 -13.37 35.62 -21.95
CA GLY A 8 -13.79 34.50 -21.14
C GLY A 8 -13.01 33.24 -21.53
N ARG A 9 -11.94 32.91 -20.80
CA ARG A 9 -11.40 31.56 -20.78
C ARG A 9 -12.04 30.84 -19.60
N GLY A 10 -13.04 30.02 -19.90
CA GLY A 10 -13.62 29.09 -18.97
C GLY A 10 -12.56 28.09 -18.49
N ASN A 11 -12.27 28.16 -17.23
CA ASN A 11 -11.49 27.18 -16.53
C ASN A 11 -12.47 26.10 -16.05
N ASP A 12 -12.73 25.10 -16.88
CA ASP A 12 -13.51 23.92 -16.52
C ASP A 12 -12.66 23.05 -15.57
N ALA A 13 -12.46 23.56 -14.36
CA ALA A 13 -12.08 22.72 -13.24
C ALA A 13 -13.29 21.80 -12.94
N HIS A 14 -13.26 20.58 -13.47
CA HIS A 14 -14.19 19.52 -13.06
C HIS A 14 -13.93 19.21 -11.58
N GLY A 15 -14.49 20.02 -10.71
CA GLY A 15 -14.60 19.73 -9.29
C GLY A 15 -15.52 18.52 -9.13
N MET A 16 -14.96 17.36 -8.79
CA MET A 16 -15.79 16.28 -8.26
C MET A 16 -16.43 16.80 -6.98
N THR A 17 -17.75 16.95 -7.00
CA THR A 17 -18.57 17.32 -5.86
C THR A 17 -18.41 16.27 -4.76
N LEU A 18 -18.18 16.71 -3.53
CA LEU A 18 -18.32 15.92 -2.31
C LEU A 18 -19.67 15.18 -2.39
N GLY A 19 -19.63 13.84 -2.32
CA GLY A 19 -20.87 13.03 -2.33
C GLY A 19 -21.10 12.16 -3.59
N MET A 20 -20.23 12.18 -4.62
CA MET A 20 -20.35 11.19 -5.70
C MET A 20 -19.64 9.88 -5.32
N PRO A 21 -20.30 8.71 -5.49
CA PRO A 21 -19.66 7.43 -5.19
C PRO A 21 -18.40 7.25 -6.07
N LEU A 22 -17.29 6.89 -5.43
CA LEU A 22 -16.02 6.60 -6.10
C LEU A 22 -16.20 5.36 -6.99
N LYS A 23 -16.27 5.53 -8.32
CA LYS A 23 -16.47 4.42 -9.27
C LYS A 23 -15.16 3.87 -9.81
N LYS A 24 -14.16 4.74 -9.97
CA LYS A 24 -12.86 4.42 -10.55
C LYS A 24 -11.75 5.04 -9.71
N VAL A 25 -10.66 4.29 -9.54
CA VAL A 25 -9.48 4.76 -8.81
C VAL A 25 -8.21 4.23 -9.48
N VAL A 26 -7.20 5.07 -9.62
CA VAL A 26 -5.86 4.64 -10.06
C VAL A 26 -5.13 4.03 -8.86
N LEU A 27 -4.64 2.80 -8.98
CA LEU A 27 -3.72 2.24 -7.99
C LEU A 27 -2.29 2.64 -8.35
N ALA A 28 -1.67 3.44 -7.49
CA ALA A 28 -0.30 3.92 -7.64
C ALA A 28 0.71 2.82 -7.25
N SER A 29 0.73 1.73 -8.02
CA SER A 29 1.62 0.59 -7.82
C SER A 29 1.77 -0.22 -9.11
N ASN A 30 2.99 -0.76 -9.34
CA ASN A 30 3.28 -1.76 -10.39
C ASN A 30 3.55 -3.14 -9.79
N ASN A 31 3.46 -3.31 -8.47
CA ASN A 31 3.68 -4.60 -7.81
C ASN A 31 2.50 -5.55 -8.11
N ALA A 32 2.78 -6.61 -8.86
CA ALA A 32 1.77 -7.58 -9.29
C ALA A 32 1.03 -8.28 -8.12
N GLY A 33 1.71 -8.48 -6.99
CA GLY A 33 1.10 -9.03 -5.77
C GLY A 33 0.07 -8.08 -5.19
N LYS A 34 0.44 -6.82 -5.02
CA LYS A 34 -0.47 -5.77 -4.53
C LYS A 34 -1.65 -5.57 -5.47
N LEU A 35 -1.40 -5.50 -6.79
CA LEU A 35 -2.46 -5.35 -7.80
C LEU A 35 -3.53 -6.45 -7.67
N ARG A 36 -3.12 -7.72 -7.56
CA ARG A 36 -4.06 -8.84 -7.38
C ARG A 36 -4.87 -8.73 -6.09
N GLU A 37 -4.21 -8.43 -4.97
CA GLU A 37 -4.89 -8.28 -3.67
C GLU A 37 -5.91 -7.13 -3.69
N PHE A 38 -5.55 -5.95 -4.20
CA PHE A 38 -6.45 -4.80 -4.27
C PHE A 38 -7.58 -4.98 -5.28
N ALA A 39 -7.32 -5.59 -6.45
CA ALA A 39 -8.36 -5.86 -7.44
C ALA A 39 -9.46 -6.77 -6.89
N ALA A 40 -9.09 -7.81 -6.15
CA ALA A 40 -10.05 -8.71 -5.51
C ALA A 40 -10.91 -7.99 -4.46
N LEU A 41 -10.29 -7.12 -3.65
CA LEU A 41 -10.95 -6.45 -2.53
C LEU A 41 -11.82 -5.27 -2.99
N LEU A 42 -11.32 -4.41 -3.90
CA LEU A 42 -12.06 -3.25 -4.42
C LEU A 42 -13.17 -3.65 -5.38
N GLY A 43 -12.95 -4.69 -6.19
CA GLY A 43 -13.99 -5.24 -7.07
C GLY A 43 -15.23 -5.69 -6.31
N ALA A 44 -15.06 -6.27 -5.13
CA ALA A 44 -16.18 -6.63 -4.24
C ALA A 44 -16.96 -5.41 -3.73
N ALA A 45 -16.31 -4.24 -3.67
CA ALA A 45 -16.94 -2.96 -3.28
C ALA A 45 -17.51 -2.18 -4.49
N GLY A 46 -17.44 -2.73 -5.71
CA GLY A 46 -17.94 -2.07 -6.92
C GLY A 46 -17.07 -0.92 -7.43
N ILE A 47 -15.81 -0.85 -6.99
CA ILE A 47 -14.84 0.17 -7.40
C ILE A 47 -13.92 -0.43 -8.47
N GLU A 48 -13.89 0.19 -9.64
CA GLU A 48 -12.98 -0.17 -10.74
C GLU A 48 -11.57 0.31 -10.41
N LEU A 49 -10.62 -0.62 -10.34
CA LEU A 49 -9.21 -0.34 -10.13
C LEU A 49 -8.48 -0.23 -11.47
N ILE A 50 -7.76 0.86 -11.68
CA ILE A 50 -6.90 1.06 -12.86
C ILE A 50 -5.44 1.02 -12.39
N PRO A 51 -4.63 0.02 -12.78
CA PRO A 51 -3.21 0.02 -12.49
C PRO A 51 -2.51 1.23 -13.11
N GLN A 52 -1.63 1.91 -12.37
CA GLN A 52 -0.91 3.09 -12.87
C GLN A 52 -0.11 2.80 -14.16
N GLY A 53 0.39 1.57 -14.33
CA GLY A 53 1.13 1.16 -15.52
C GLY A 53 0.30 1.17 -16.80
N GLU A 54 -1.03 0.93 -16.73
CA GLU A 54 -1.94 1.02 -17.88
C GLU A 54 -2.11 2.47 -18.37
N LEU A 55 -1.85 3.43 -17.50
CA LEU A 55 -1.91 4.87 -17.82
C LEU A 55 -0.52 5.47 -18.06
N ASN A 56 0.52 4.64 -18.19
CA ASN A 56 1.91 5.07 -18.38
C ASN A 56 2.41 6.03 -17.28
N VAL A 57 1.91 5.91 -16.07
CA VAL A 57 2.37 6.68 -14.92
C VAL A 57 3.66 6.06 -14.40
N PRO A 58 4.78 6.82 -14.36
CA PRO A 58 6.03 6.33 -13.79
C PRO A 58 5.91 6.15 -12.27
N GLU A 59 6.75 5.28 -11.71
CA GLU A 59 6.81 5.12 -10.26
C GLU A 59 7.24 6.41 -9.58
N ALA A 60 6.55 6.75 -8.50
CA ALA A 60 6.95 7.86 -7.64
C ALA A 60 8.16 7.47 -6.79
N GLU A 61 8.99 8.45 -6.47
CA GLU A 61 10.03 8.28 -5.46
C GLU A 61 9.43 8.09 -4.06
N GLU A 62 10.11 7.30 -3.24
CA GLU A 62 9.75 7.02 -1.84
C GLU A 62 10.87 7.50 -0.89
N PRO A 63 11.11 8.82 -0.77
CA PRO A 63 12.23 9.35 -0.01
C PRO A 63 11.94 9.46 1.49
N HIS A 64 10.69 9.29 1.90
CA HIS A 64 10.24 9.61 3.25
C HIS A 64 10.48 8.48 4.26
N PRO A 65 10.72 8.81 5.53
CA PRO A 65 10.96 7.81 6.57
C PRO A 65 9.69 7.14 7.10
N THR A 66 8.51 7.59 6.69
CA THR A 66 7.23 7.05 7.16
C THR A 66 6.37 6.51 6.02
N PHE A 67 5.59 5.47 6.32
CA PHE A 67 4.65 4.87 5.37
C PHE A 67 3.59 5.86 4.89
N VAL A 68 3.08 6.71 5.77
CA VAL A 68 2.02 7.66 5.41
C VAL A 68 2.51 8.71 4.42
N GLU A 69 3.72 9.25 4.62
CA GLU A 69 4.31 10.24 3.70
C GLU A 69 4.55 9.64 2.31
N ASN A 70 5.11 8.41 2.25
CA ASN A 70 5.33 7.72 0.98
C ASN A 70 4.00 7.37 0.28
N ALA A 71 3.01 6.85 1.01
CA ALA A 71 1.69 6.54 0.44
C ALA A 71 1.04 7.81 -0.13
N LEU A 72 1.07 8.91 0.62
CA LEU A 72 0.49 10.18 0.18
C LEU A 72 1.23 10.76 -1.05
N ALA A 73 2.57 10.71 -1.06
CA ALA A 73 3.37 11.14 -2.20
C ALA A 73 3.04 10.35 -3.47
N LYS A 74 2.93 9.02 -3.37
CA LYS A 74 2.53 8.14 -4.49
C LYS A 74 1.12 8.45 -4.99
N ALA A 75 0.15 8.59 -4.09
CA ALA A 75 -1.23 8.90 -4.47
C ALA A 75 -1.33 10.24 -5.21
N ARG A 76 -0.70 11.29 -4.67
CA ARG A 76 -0.67 12.62 -5.30
C ARG A 76 0.03 12.61 -6.65
N HIS A 77 1.14 11.87 -6.78
CA HIS A 77 1.86 11.71 -8.04
C HIS A 77 0.95 11.11 -9.13
N ALA A 78 0.29 9.99 -8.81
CA ALA A 78 -0.62 9.34 -9.74
C ALA A 78 -1.82 10.24 -10.09
N ALA A 79 -2.45 10.87 -9.11
CA ALA A 79 -3.57 11.79 -9.35
C ALA A 79 -3.18 13.00 -10.20
N LYS A 80 -1.97 13.55 -9.99
CA LYS A 80 -1.45 14.67 -10.79
C LYS A 80 -1.28 14.34 -12.27
N LEU A 81 -0.78 13.13 -12.57
CA LEU A 81 -0.50 12.72 -13.93
C LEU A 81 -1.73 12.22 -14.67
N THR A 82 -2.72 11.70 -13.96
CA THR A 82 -3.91 11.09 -14.59
C THR A 82 -5.14 11.98 -14.55
N GLY A 83 -5.19 12.95 -13.64
CA GLY A 83 -6.41 13.73 -13.36
C GLY A 83 -7.53 12.92 -12.70
N LEU A 84 -7.24 11.69 -12.26
CA LEU A 84 -8.21 10.78 -11.64
C LEU A 84 -7.94 10.64 -10.14
N PRO A 85 -8.95 10.22 -9.34
CA PRO A 85 -8.71 9.79 -7.97
C PRO A 85 -7.65 8.68 -7.92
N ALA A 86 -6.77 8.72 -6.93
CA ALA A 86 -5.68 7.76 -6.82
C ALA A 86 -5.57 7.21 -5.40
N LEU A 87 -5.37 5.90 -5.34
CA LEU A 87 -5.09 5.13 -4.14
C LEU A 87 -3.64 4.67 -4.16
N ALA A 88 -2.91 4.89 -3.10
CA ALA A 88 -1.59 4.33 -2.91
C ALA A 88 -1.52 3.49 -1.64
N ASP A 89 -0.70 2.46 -1.71
CA ASP A 89 -0.30 1.61 -0.59
C ASP A 89 1.18 1.81 -0.33
N ASP A 90 1.54 2.14 0.91
CA ASP A 90 2.89 1.91 1.40
C ASP A 90 2.84 0.92 2.57
N SER A 91 3.64 -0.15 2.48
CA SER A 91 3.54 -1.27 3.40
C SER A 91 4.86 -1.98 3.58
N GLY A 92 5.06 -2.55 4.76
CA GLY A 92 6.26 -3.28 5.09
C GLY A 92 6.13 -4.10 6.35
N LEU A 93 7.19 -4.84 6.64
CA LEU A 93 7.34 -5.63 7.85
C LEU A 93 8.04 -4.80 8.92
N CYS A 94 7.47 -4.75 10.11
CA CYS A 94 8.05 -4.10 11.28
C CYS A 94 8.33 -5.14 12.38
N VAL A 95 9.59 -5.30 12.78
CA VAL A 95 10.01 -6.30 13.77
C VAL A 95 10.45 -5.60 15.06
N ARG A 96 9.93 -6.04 16.21
CA ARG A 96 10.18 -5.37 17.50
C ARG A 96 11.64 -5.39 17.90
N ALA A 97 12.30 -6.54 17.80
CA ALA A 97 13.71 -6.69 18.14
C ALA A 97 14.62 -5.80 17.26
N LEU A 98 14.18 -5.43 16.06
CA LEU A 98 14.87 -4.55 15.12
C LEU A 98 14.37 -3.09 15.18
N ARG A 99 13.68 -2.71 16.26
CA ARG A 99 13.14 -1.34 16.45
C ARG A 99 12.26 -0.86 15.30
N GLY A 100 11.50 -1.78 14.68
CA GLY A 100 10.63 -1.50 13.56
C GLY A 100 11.27 -1.70 12.17
N ALA A 101 12.57 -2.00 12.09
CA ALA A 101 13.15 -2.41 10.81
C ALA A 101 12.60 -3.79 10.37
N PRO A 102 12.58 -4.07 9.07
CA PRO A 102 12.96 -3.27 7.93
C PRO A 102 12.05 -2.05 7.64
N GLY A 103 10.78 -2.01 8.11
CA GLY A 103 9.89 -0.86 7.98
C GLY A 103 9.66 -0.46 6.52
N VAL A 104 9.77 0.83 6.21
CA VAL A 104 9.63 1.39 4.85
C VAL A 104 10.67 0.86 3.86
N TYR A 105 11.73 0.23 4.36
CA TYR A 105 12.77 -0.35 3.53
C TYR A 105 12.57 -1.83 3.23
N SER A 106 11.39 -2.40 3.54
CA SER A 106 11.11 -3.84 3.42
C SER A 106 11.45 -4.41 2.04
N ALA A 107 11.12 -3.72 0.97
CA ALA A 107 11.39 -4.19 -0.40
C ALA A 107 12.88 -4.14 -0.81
N ARG A 108 13.70 -3.39 -0.06
CA ARG A 108 15.14 -3.17 -0.37
C ARG A 108 16.04 -3.37 0.86
N PHE A 109 15.58 -4.16 1.82
CA PHE A 109 16.29 -4.33 3.09
C PHE A 109 17.71 -4.86 2.90
N ALA A 110 17.90 -5.88 2.08
CA ALA A 110 19.24 -6.40 1.77
C ALA A 110 20.13 -5.37 1.06
N GLN A 111 19.59 -4.57 0.16
CA GLN A 111 20.35 -3.55 -0.57
C GLN A 111 20.97 -2.49 0.35
N LEU A 112 20.34 -2.14 1.47
CA LEU A 112 20.89 -1.20 2.46
C LEU A 112 22.21 -1.68 3.08
N ALA A 113 22.51 -2.99 2.97
CA ALA A 113 23.76 -3.59 3.41
C ALA A 113 24.63 -4.07 2.24
N GLY A 114 24.38 -3.57 1.03
CA GLY A 114 25.14 -3.95 -0.16
C GLY A 114 24.74 -5.30 -0.78
N GLY A 115 23.64 -5.91 -0.33
CA GLY A 115 23.11 -7.16 -0.88
C GLY A 115 22.25 -6.94 -2.14
N GLU A 116 21.73 -8.04 -2.69
CA GLU A 116 20.86 -8.03 -3.86
C GLU A 116 19.44 -7.52 -3.54
N LYS A 117 18.78 -6.95 -4.55
CA LYS A 117 17.35 -6.63 -4.47
C LYS A 117 16.52 -7.88 -4.82
N SER A 118 16.30 -8.73 -3.83
CA SER A 118 15.46 -9.92 -3.99
C SER A 118 14.76 -10.27 -2.66
N ASP A 119 13.61 -10.93 -2.75
CA ASP A 119 12.91 -11.41 -1.55
C ASP A 119 13.77 -12.41 -0.78
N ALA A 120 14.52 -13.28 -1.47
CA ALA A 120 15.43 -14.23 -0.85
C ALA A 120 16.53 -13.54 -0.03
N ALA A 121 17.18 -12.51 -0.59
CA ALA A 121 18.20 -11.74 0.11
C ALA A 121 17.62 -10.95 1.30
N ASN A 122 16.44 -10.36 1.14
CA ASN A 122 15.75 -9.66 2.23
C ASN A 122 15.41 -10.59 3.39
N ASN A 123 14.91 -11.80 3.10
CA ASN A 123 14.61 -12.84 4.11
C ASN A 123 15.88 -13.35 4.80
N ALA A 124 16.94 -13.65 4.03
CA ALA A 124 18.21 -14.09 4.59
C ALA A 124 18.78 -13.07 5.58
N ARG A 125 18.77 -11.78 5.19
CA ARG A 125 19.18 -10.70 6.08
C ARG A 125 18.31 -10.60 7.32
N LEU A 126 16.99 -10.72 7.19
CA LEU A 126 16.06 -10.64 8.32
C LEU A 126 16.36 -11.74 9.36
N VAL A 127 16.55 -12.99 8.92
CA VAL A 127 16.89 -14.12 9.79
C VAL A 127 18.24 -13.91 10.46
N GLU A 128 19.23 -13.42 9.72
CA GLU A 128 20.56 -13.13 10.27
C GLU A 128 20.52 -12.06 11.36
N GLU A 129 19.83 -10.94 11.13
CA GLU A 129 19.67 -9.85 12.10
C GLU A 129 18.93 -10.31 13.38
N LEU A 130 18.10 -11.34 13.26
CA LEU A 130 17.33 -11.90 14.36
C LEU A 130 18.00 -13.11 15.04
N ARG A 131 19.18 -13.55 14.60
CA ARG A 131 19.83 -14.79 15.08
C ARG A 131 19.95 -14.84 16.62
N SER A 132 20.25 -13.75 17.27
CA SER A 132 20.39 -13.66 18.72
C SER A 132 19.17 -13.09 19.44
N ALA A 133 18.11 -12.74 18.72
CA ALA A 133 16.93 -12.14 19.30
C ALA A 133 15.98 -13.21 19.86
N SER A 134 15.57 -13.05 21.12
CA SER A 134 14.52 -13.86 21.73
C SER A 134 13.11 -13.38 21.38
N ASP A 135 12.91 -12.11 21.13
CA ASP A 135 11.63 -11.55 20.70
C ASP A 135 11.53 -11.60 19.16
N ARG A 136 10.72 -12.50 18.68
CA ARG A 136 10.45 -12.71 17.24
C ARG A 136 9.20 -11.98 16.75
N ARG A 137 8.51 -11.26 17.63
CA ARG A 137 7.26 -10.59 17.29
C ARG A 137 7.48 -9.46 16.30
N GLY A 138 6.61 -9.42 15.32
CA GLY A 138 6.54 -8.38 14.31
C GLY A 138 5.12 -8.20 13.82
N TYR A 139 4.97 -7.29 12.91
CA TYR A 139 3.70 -7.09 12.22
C TYR A 139 3.95 -6.55 10.81
N TYR A 140 3.15 -6.99 9.88
CA TYR A 140 2.99 -6.25 8.62
C TYR A 140 2.16 -5.00 8.89
N TYR A 141 2.61 -3.91 8.32
CA TYR A 141 1.91 -2.63 8.39
C TYR A 141 1.59 -2.15 6.98
N CYS A 142 0.38 -1.65 6.80
CA CYS A 142 -0.08 -1.03 5.56
C CYS A 142 -0.68 0.32 5.88
N VAL A 143 -0.29 1.33 5.12
CA VAL A 143 -0.97 2.63 5.08
C VAL A 143 -1.51 2.83 3.68
N LEU A 144 -2.80 3.11 3.59
CA LEU A 144 -3.50 3.52 2.38
C LEU A 144 -3.71 5.02 2.41
N ALA A 145 -3.42 5.68 1.29
CA ALA A 145 -3.77 7.07 1.06
C ALA A 145 -4.61 7.17 -0.22
N LEU A 146 -5.83 7.65 -0.09
CA LEU A 146 -6.72 7.96 -1.21
C LEU A 146 -6.83 9.47 -1.34
N VAL A 147 -6.56 9.99 -2.51
CA VAL A 147 -6.77 11.40 -2.89
C VAL A 147 -7.79 11.48 -4.01
N ARG A 148 -8.68 12.47 -3.95
CA ARG A 148 -9.67 12.74 -5.00
C ARG A 148 -9.06 13.49 -6.19
N HIS A 149 -8.01 14.27 -5.90
CA HIS A 149 -7.16 14.99 -6.87
C HIS A 149 -5.78 15.27 -6.26
N ALA A 150 -4.83 15.76 -7.05
CA ALA A 150 -3.44 15.93 -6.62
C ALA A 150 -3.27 16.87 -5.41
N ASP A 151 -4.06 17.91 -5.33
CA ASP A 151 -4.02 18.94 -4.27
C ASP A 151 -5.15 18.74 -3.25
N ASP A 152 -5.64 17.50 -3.11
CA ASP A 152 -6.68 17.16 -2.13
C ASP A 152 -6.22 17.54 -0.71
N PRO A 153 -6.90 18.52 -0.06
CA PRO A 153 -6.54 18.95 1.29
C PRO A 153 -6.99 17.98 2.37
N GLU A 154 -7.87 17.04 2.02
CA GLU A 154 -8.52 16.12 2.96
C GLU A 154 -8.42 14.66 2.46
N PRO A 155 -7.19 14.13 2.29
CA PRO A 155 -7.00 12.76 1.82
C PRO A 155 -7.54 11.75 2.85
N LEU A 156 -8.14 10.67 2.36
CA LEU A 156 -8.52 9.57 3.22
C LEU A 156 -7.30 8.70 3.52
N ILE A 157 -6.96 8.59 4.79
CA ILE A 157 -5.87 7.73 5.27
C ILE A 157 -6.46 6.58 6.08
N ALA A 158 -6.06 5.36 5.74
CA ALA A 158 -6.42 4.16 6.49
C ALA A 158 -5.21 3.29 6.74
N GLU A 159 -5.21 2.55 7.84
CA GLU A 159 -4.07 1.71 8.20
C GLU A 159 -4.50 0.32 8.66
N GLY A 160 -3.59 -0.65 8.53
CA GLY A 160 -3.81 -2.00 9.01
C GLY A 160 -2.53 -2.62 9.54
N ARG A 161 -2.63 -3.31 10.67
CA ARG A 161 -1.54 -4.10 11.26
C ARG A 161 -1.96 -5.55 11.34
N TRP A 162 -1.10 -6.43 10.86
CA TRP A 162 -1.27 -7.87 10.93
C TRP A 162 -0.13 -8.45 11.77
N HIS A 163 -0.46 -8.87 12.98
CA HIS A 163 0.53 -9.30 13.95
C HIS A 163 0.92 -10.76 13.75
N GLY A 164 2.22 -11.05 13.94
CA GLY A 164 2.79 -12.38 13.82
C GLY A 164 4.19 -12.46 14.42
N GLU A 165 4.89 -13.53 14.06
CA GLU A 165 6.24 -13.83 14.51
C GLU A 165 7.13 -14.23 13.33
N ILE A 166 8.44 -13.99 13.43
CA ILE A 166 9.39 -14.34 12.38
C ILE A 166 9.98 -15.70 12.63
N LEU A 167 9.85 -16.59 11.65
CA LEU A 167 10.44 -17.92 11.65
C LEU A 167 11.93 -17.89 11.29
N ASP A 168 12.67 -18.91 11.71
CA ASP A 168 14.07 -19.12 11.30
C ASP A 168 14.20 -19.79 9.93
N ALA A 169 13.15 -20.48 9.49
CA ALA A 169 13.10 -21.19 8.21
C ALA A 169 11.77 -20.93 7.50
N PRO A 170 11.75 -20.94 6.15
CA PRO A 170 10.53 -20.68 5.40
C PRO A 170 9.51 -21.80 5.51
N ARG A 171 8.22 -21.45 5.46
CA ARG A 171 7.09 -22.36 5.36
C ARG A 171 6.12 -21.88 4.31
N GLY A 172 5.61 -22.78 3.48
CA GLY A 172 4.65 -22.47 2.42
C GLY A 172 5.29 -21.89 1.15
N GLU A 173 4.48 -21.78 0.10
CA GLU A 173 4.93 -21.40 -1.24
C GLU A 173 4.10 -20.25 -1.85
N HIS A 174 3.04 -19.82 -1.17
CA HIS A 174 2.19 -18.74 -1.65
C HIS A 174 2.72 -17.36 -1.25
N GLY A 175 2.12 -16.33 -1.82
CA GLY A 175 2.43 -14.95 -1.46
C GLY A 175 3.71 -14.41 -2.09
N PHE A 176 4.37 -13.48 -1.38
CA PHE A 176 5.60 -12.81 -1.80
C PHE A 176 6.30 -12.14 -0.61
N GLY A 177 7.52 -11.65 -0.82
CA GLY A 177 8.26 -10.93 0.22
C GLY A 177 8.62 -11.81 1.41
N TYR A 178 8.20 -11.40 2.59
CA TYR A 178 8.49 -12.10 3.84
C TYR A 178 7.43 -13.14 4.23
N ASP A 179 6.41 -13.39 3.40
CA ASP A 179 5.30 -14.29 3.72
C ASP A 179 5.72 -15.68 4.19
N PRO A 180 6.76 -16.35 3.61
CA PRO A 180 7.22 -17.66 4.07
C PRO A 180 7.82 -17.66 5.49
N TYR A 181 8.30 -16.53 5.96
CA TYR A 181 8.91 -16.37 7.27
C TYR A 181 7.98 -15.70 8.30
N PHE A 182 6.82 -15.22 7.86
CA PHE A 182 5.86 -14.54 8.72
C PHE A 182 4.80 -15.51 9.25
N TYR A 183 4.94 -15.93 10.48
CA TYR A 183 4.08 -16.90 11.15
C TYR A 183 2.93 -16.22 11.90
N LEU A 184 1.77 -16.80 11.81
CA LEU A 184 0.52 -16.36 12.42
C LEU A 184 0.09 -17.36 13.50
N PRO A 185 0.39 -17.10 14.78
CA PRO A 185 0.07 -18.05 15.85
C PRO A 185 -1.42 -18.41 15.93
N SER A 186 -2.31 -17.46 15.64
CA SER A 186 -3.76 -17.67 15.65
C SER A 186 -4.26 -18.65 14.58
N LEU A 187 -3.51 -18.80 13.48
CA LEU A 187 -3.83 -19.68 12.35
C LEU A 187 -2.92 -20.91 12.31
N ASN A 188 -1.90 -20.98 13.18
CA ASN A 188 -0.85 -22.01 13.18
C ASN A 188 -0.21 -22.21 11.80
N ALA A 189 -0.04 -21.15 11.03
CA ALA A 189 0.46 -21.15 9.66
C ALA A 189 1.32 -19.93 9.38
N SER A 190 2.25 -20.01 8.42
CA SER A 190 2.87 -18.83 7.85
C SER A 190 1.91 -18.16 6.87
N ALA A 191 2.18 -16.89 6.54
CA ALA A 191 1.38 -16.18 5.54
C ALA A 191 1.45 -16.83 4.15
N ALA A 192 2.54 -17.57 3.85
CA ALA A 192 2.71 -18.31 2.62
C ALA A 192 2.05 -19.69 2.60
N GLU A 193 1.54 -20.16 3.72
CA GLU A 193 0.73 -21.38 3.81
C GLU A 193 -0.78 -21.09 3.68
N LEU A 194 -1.18 -19.82 3.72
CA LEU A 194 -2.58 -19.43 3.64
C LEU A 194 -3.09 -19.45 2.20
N GLU A 195 -4.30 -19.97 2.02
CA GLU A 195 -5.04 -19.77 0.79
C GLU A 195 -5.28 -18.28 0.54
N PRO A 196 -5.24 -17.81 -0.74
CA PRO A 196 -5.42 -16.40 -1.09
C PRO A 196 -6.67 -15.76 -0.48
N ALA A 197 -7.79 -16.48 -0.43
CA ALA A 197 -9.04 -15.98 0.16
C ALA A 197 -8.89 -15.69 1.66
N VAL A 198 -8.18 -16.54 2.42
CA VAL A 198 -7.94 -16.35 3.84
C VAL A 198 -7.01 -15.16 4.09
N LYS A 199 -5.94 -15.06 3.31
CA LYS A 199 -5.01 -13.93 3.37
C LYS A 199 -5.72 -12.61 3.03
N ASN A 200 -6.54 -12.57 1.97
CA ASN A 200 -7.31 -11.40 1.56
C ASN A 200 -8.38 -11.00 2.60
N ALA A 201 -8.83 -11.90 3.45
CA ALA A 201 -9.76 -11.59 4.53
C ALA A 201 -9.08 -11.05 5.79
N SER A 202 -7.82 -11.39 6.06
CA SER A 202 -7.17 -11.18 7.37
C SER A 202 -5.93 -10.27 7.33
N SER A 203 -5.30 -10.06 6.18
CA SER A 203 -4.02 -9.34 6.07
C SER A 203 -4.09 -7.86 6.44
N HIS A 204 -2.91 -7.26 6.64
CA HIS A 204 -2.76 -5.82 6.86
C HIS A 204 -3.46 -4.96 5.81
N ARG A 205 -3.37 -5.35 4.51
CA ARG A 205 -4.07 -4.66 3.40
C ARG A 205 -5.58 -4.80 3.50
N ALA A 206 -6.07 -5.99 3.83
CA ALA A 206 -7.49 -6.20 4.03
C ALA A 206 -8.05 -5.39 5.22
N ILE A 207 -7.29 -5.28 6.30
CA ILE A 207 -7.64 -4.45 7.46
C ILE A 207 -7.69 -2.97 7.06
N ALA A 208 -6.64 -2.46 6.43
CA ALA A 208 -6.56 -1.07 5.97
C ALA A 208 -7.69 -0.73 4.97
N LEU A 209 -7.95 -1.63 4.02
CA LEU A 209 -8.98 -1.38 3.02
C LEU A 209 -10.40 -1.38 3.60
N ARG A 210 -10.70 -2.26 4.56
CA ARG A 210 -12.00 -2.21 5.27
C ARG A 210 -12.20 -0.88 5.98
N GLN A 211 -11.15 -0.32 6.61
CA GLN A 211 -11.22 1.01 7.22
C GLN A 211 -11.44 2.10 6.17
N LEU A 212 -10.75 2.02 5.03
CA LEU A 212 -10.93 2.99 3.95
C LEU A 212 -12.35 2.97 3.40
N LEU A 213 -12.89 1.78 3.13
CA LEU A 213 -14.25 1.61 2.60
C LEU A 213 -15.32 2.09 3.61
N ALA A 214 -15.12 1.87 4.90
CA ALA A 214 -16.01 2.40 5.94
C ALA A 214 -16.06 3.94 5.90
N ARG A 215 -14.89 4.60 5.82
CA ARG A 215 -14.81 6.07 5.70
C ARG A 215 -15.46 6.60 4.41
N LEU A 216 -15.22 5.92 3.28
CA LEU A 216 -15.89 6.29 2.02
C LEU A 216 -17.41 6.19 2.08
N SER A 217 -17.94 5.24 2.86
CA SER A 217 -19.40 5.11 3.04
C SER A 217 -20.00 6.17 3.98
N GLU A 218 -19.19 6.77 4.87
CA GLU A 218 -19.62 7.87 5.75
C GLU A 218 -19.68 9.22 5.00
N GLU A 219 -18.93 9.35 3.89
CA GLU A 219 -18.90 10.57 3.07
C GLU A 219 -19.94 10.56 1.92
N ALA A 220 -20.60 9.41 1.65
CA ALA A 220 -21.56 9.23 0.56
C ALA A 220 -22.98 9.57 1.01
#